data_794030ef6c3fa5b97ab9e6315b32783a
#
_entry.id   794030ef6c3fa5b97ab9e6315b32783a
#
_cell.length_a   1.000
_cell.length_b   1.000
_cell.length_c   1.000
_cell.angle_alpha   90.00
_cell.angle_beta   90.00
_cell.angle_gamma   90.00
#
_symmetry.space_group_name_H-M   'P 1'
#
loop_
_entity.id
_entity.type
_entity.pdbx_description
1 polymer ?
#
loop_
_entity_poly.entity_id
_entity_poly.type
_entity_poly.pdbx_seq_one_letter_code
_entity_poly.pdbx_strand_id
1 'polypeptide(L)'
;MKTWIESTITNFVKDFEARPDTATRWKTPLVAYADASDPLFLLFKDVVSPTHCLPQDFIPEAASVITYFLPFESSIVKSNVPGRLSSEAWGRAYIETNTLIGEINAHMARELAAKGFKGTNMPATHNFDEERLMSDWSHRHVAYAAGLGTFGLNNMLITEAGCAGRVGSIVTDLALEPTPRPDLERCIYKADRARGVFSCGACVSACVHNALFFDHFDRHRCYEMCLENAGHLKHLGLADVCGKCVAGMPCAFKG
;
A
#
# COMPACT_ATOMS: atom_id res chain seq x y z
N MET A 1 1.47 11.66 21.07
CA MET A 1 2.15 11.73 19.76
C MET A 1 1.36 11.03 18.66
N LYS A 2 0.82 9.81 18.87
CA LYS A 2 0.04 9.08 17.84
C LYS A 2 -1.13 9.91 17.28
N THR A 3 -2.01 10.42 18.14
CA THR A 3 -3.15 11.26 17.72
C THR A 3 -2.75 12.49 16.89
N TRP A 4 -1.61 13.10 17.23
CA TRP A 4 -1.06 14.21 16.45
C TRP A 4 -0.62 13.74 15.07
N ILE A 5 0.09 12.60 14.95
CA ILE A 5 0.51 12.01 13.66
C ILE A 5 -0.71 11.71 12.78
N GLU A 6 -1.70 11.02 13.35
CA GLU A 6 -2.95 10.65 12.67
C GLU A 6 -3.72 11.87 12.18
N SER A 7 -3.83 12.90 13.04
CA SER A 7 -4.48 14.15 12.68
C SER A 7 -3.72 14.90 11.59
N THR A 8 -2.38 14.93 11.68
CA THR A 8 -1.53 15.60 10.69
C THR A 8 -1.69 14.95 9.32
N ILE A 9 -1.62 13.61 9.23
CA ILE A 9 -1.81 12.87 7.98
C ILE A 9 -3.22 13.10 7.44
N THR A 10 -4.25 12.98 8.30
CA THR A 10 -5.66 13.15 7.89
C THR A 10 -5.95 14.56 7.36
N ASN A 11 -5.42 15.58 8.02
CA ASN A 11 -5.61 16.96 7.58
C ASN A 11 -4.88 17.22 6.26
N PHE A 12 -3.66 16.69 6.12
CA PHE A 12 -2.90 16.83 4.89
C PHE A 12 -3.64 16.21 3.69
N VAL A 13 -4.26 15.03 3.86
CA VAL A 13 -5.10 14.41 2.81
C VAL A 13 -6.27 15.32 2.43
N LYS A 14 -6.98 15.91 3.40
CA LYS A 14 -8.09 16.83 3.15
C LYS A 14 -7.64 18.09 2.40
N ASP A 15 -6.50 18.66 2.79
CA ASP A 15 -5.92 19.83 2.14
C ASP A 15 -5.49 19.51 0.71
N PHE A 16 -4.95 18.33 0.46
CA PHE A 16 -4.61 17.85 -0.88
C PHE A 16 -5.86 17.65 -1.74
N GLU A 17 -6.93 17.06 -1.19
CA GLU A 17 -8.23 16.92 -1.86
C GLU A 17 -8.89 18.24 -2.26
N ALA A 18 -8.61 19.30 -1.50
CA ALA A 18 -9.17 20.63 -1.75
C ALA A 18 -8.48 21.37 -2.90
N ARG A 19 -7.37 20.86 -3.42
CA ARG A 19 -6.66 21.47 -4.55
C ARG A 19 -7.49 21.39 -5.83
N PRO A 20 -7.50 22.43 -6.67
CA PRO A 20 -8.33 22.46 -7.88
C PRO A 20 -7.94 21.43 -8.95
N ASP A 21 -6.71 20.94 -8.92
CA ASP A 21 -6.14 19.96 -9.84
C ASP A 21 -6.23 18.50 -9.32
N THR A 22 -6.78 18.29 -8.12
CA THR A 22 -6.97 16.96 -7.52
C THR A 22 -8.38 16.43 -7.79
N ALA A 23 -8.46 15.35 -8.55
CA ALA A 23 -9.74 14.69 -8.84
C ALA A 23 -10.02 13.48 -7.94
N THR A 24 -8.98 12.85 -7.40
CA THR A 24 -9.10 11.70 -6.50
C THR A 24 -9.71 12.10 -5.15
N ARG A 25 -10.48 11.18 -4.57
CA ARG A 25 -11.00 11.29 -3.21
C ARG A 25 -10.64 10.05 -2.42
N TRP A 26 -10.27 10.26 -1.17
CA TRP A 26 -9.87 9.20 -0.25
C TRP A 26 -10.83 9.14 0.93
N LYS A 27 -11.00 7.94 1.47
CA LYS A 27 -11.61 7.79 2.80
C LYS A 27 -10.59 8.16 3.87
N THR A 28 -11.04 8.20 5.12
CA THR A 28 -10.15 8.48 6.27
C THR A 28 -8.93 7.54 6.25
N PRO A 29 -7.72 8.10 6.30
CA PRO A 29 -6.50 7.30 6.38
C PRO A 29 -6.49 6.40 7.62
N LEU A 30 -5.95 5.19 7.47
CA LEU A 30 -5.61 4.34 8.61
C LEU A 30 -4.12 4.48 8.90
N VAL A 31 -3.75 4.55 10.17
CA VAL A 31 -2.34 4.70 10.60
C VAL A 31 -1.99 3.60 11.59
N ALA A 32 -0.81 3.03 11.45
CA ALA A 32 -0.28 2.01 12.36
C ALA A 32 1.23 2.19 12.55
N TYR A 33 1.78 1.56 13.58
CA TYR A 33 3.14 1.77 14.03
C TYR A 33 3.85 0.44 14.24
N ALA A 34 5.07 0.29 13.73
CA ALA A 34 5.95 -0.84 14.02
C ALA A 34 7.13 -0.38 14.88
N ASP A 35 7.62 -1.28 15.72
CA ASP A 35 8.95 -1.16 16.31
C ASP A 35 9.99 -1.32 15.20
N ALA A 36 10.94 -0.41 15.08
CA ALA A 36 11.99 -0.48 14.06
C ALA A 36 12.92 -1.70 14.24
N SER A 37 12.93 -2.33 15.42
CA SER A 37 13.68 -3.54 15.73
C SER A 37 12.88 -4.84 15.55
N ASP A 38 11.63 -4.78 15.05
CA ASP A 38 10.80 -5.97 14.84
C ASP A 38 11.53 -6.97 13.90
N PRO A 39 11.67 -8.26 14.32
CA PRO A 39 12.39 -9.26 13.54
C PRO A 39 11.82 -9.51 12.13
N LEU A 40 10.57 -9.12 11.87
CA LEU A 40 10.00 -9.19 10.51
C LEU A 40 10.78 -8.35 9.49
N PHE A 41 11.42 -7.26 9.90
CA PHE A 41 12.24 -6.47 8.97
C PHE A 41 13.42 -7.28 8.41
N LEU A 42 14.03 -8.16 9.22
CA LEU A 42 15.08 -9.07 8.75
C LEU A 42 14.51 -10.11 7.77
N LEU A 43 13.32 -10.66 8.07
CA LEU A 43 12.66 -11.64 7.22
C LEU A 43 12.29 -11.07 5.84
N PHE A 44 12.12 -9.75 5.70
CA PHE A 44 11.81 -9.14 4.40
C PHE A 44 12.95 -9.29 3.39
N LYS A 45 14.18 -9.55 3.83
CA LYS A 45 15.30 -9.91 2.92
C LYS A 45 15.09 -11.25 2.22
N ASP A 46 14.36 -12.16 2.85
CA ASP A 46 14.06 -13.48 2.28
C ASP A 46 12.77 -13.47 1.45
N VAL A 47 11.72 -12.78 1.94
CA VAL A 47 10.37 -12.86 1.33
C VAL A 47 10.06 -11.74 0.33
N VAL A 48 10.81 -10.65 0.34
CA VAL A 48 10.60 -9.50 -0.56
C VAL A 48 11.77 -9.38 -1.54
N SER A 49 12.95 -9.01 -1.03
CA SER A 49 14.17 -8.81 -1.83
C SER A 49 15.40 -8.97 -0.94
N PRO A 50 16.46 -9.64 -1.39
CA PRO A 50 17.72 -9.73 -0.64
C PRO A 50 18.33 -8.36 -0.29
N THR A 51 17.98 -7.31 -1.06
CA THR A 51 18.43 -5.94 -0.86
C THR A 51 17.43 -5.09 -0.05
N HIS A 52 16.37 -5.71 0.54
CA HIS A 52 15.40 -4.95 1.34
C HIS A 52 16.09 -4.25 2.49
N CYS A 53 15.90 -2.94 2.57
CA CYS A 53 16.47 -2.10 3.61
C CYS A 53 15.85 -2.40 4.99
N LEU A 54 16.63 -2.23 6.03
CA LEU A 54 16.17 -2.16 7.42
C LEU A 54 15.84 -0.69 7.77
N PRO A 55 15.00 -0.43 8.76
CA PRO A 55 14.77 0.93 9.24
C PRO A 55 16.06 1.69 9.58
N GLN A 56 17.06 0.97 10.16
CA GLN A 56 18.35 1.51 10.56
C GLN A 56 19.24 1.90 9.38
N ASP A 57 18.98 1.38 8.18
CA ASP A 57 19.71 1.80 6.96
C ASP A 57 19.34 3.23 6.54
N PHE A 58 18.16 3.73 6.96
CA PHE A 58 17.71 5.10 6.71
C PHE A 58 18.04 6.05 7.86
N ILE A 59 17.77 5.63 9.09
CA ILE A 59 18.04 6.37 10.32
C ILE A 59 18.71 5.40 11.29
N PRO A 60 20.02 5.53 11.56
CA PRO A 60 20.74 4.59 12.43
C PRO A 60 20.07 4.38 13.80
N GLU A 61 19.47 5.43 14.35
CA GLU A 61 18.77 5.43 15.63
C GLU A 61 17.25 5.19 15.47
N ALA A 62 16.80 4.61 14.32
CA ALA A 62 15.37 4.37 14.10
C ALA A 62 14.74 3.60 15.26
N ALA A 63 13.69 4.16 15.81
CA ALA A 63 12.92 3.57 16.91
C ALA A 63 11.55 3.04 16.45
N SER A 64 10.94 3.70 15.47
CA SER A 64 9.63 3.30 14.96
C SER A 64 9.49 3.47 13.44
N VAL A 65 8.55 2.74 12.86
CA VAL A 65 8.08 2.96 11.50
C VAL A 65 6.58 3.29 11.55
N ILE A 66 6.24 4.49 11.07
CA ILE A 66 4.86 4.94 10.90
C ILE A 66 4.39 4.44 9.53
N THR A 67 3.26 3.76 9.47
CA THR A 67 2.64 3.35 8.21
C THR A 67 1.24 3.91 8.10
N TYR A 68 0.81 4.18 6.90
CA TYR A 68 -0.56 4.63 6.66
C TYR A 68 -1.12 4.04 5.37
N PHE A 69 -2.42 3.80 5.38
CA PHE A 69 -3.19 3.35 4.22
C PHE A 69 -4.16 4.45 3.80
N LEU A 70 -4.19 4.75 2.52
CA LEU A 70 -5.05 5.74 1.88
C LEU A 70 -6.13 5.02 1.08
N PRO A 71 -7.30 4.71 1.69
CA PRO A 71 -8.36 3.97 1.00
C PRO A 71 -9.03 4.86 -0.05
N PHE A 72 -9.24 4.32 -1.25
CA PHE A 72 -9.95 5.03 -2.31
C PHE A 72 -11.44 5.12 -2.04
N GLU A 73 -12.06 6.22 -2.48
CA GLU A 73 -13.53 6.31 -2.53
C GLU A 73 -14.15 5.24 -3.42
N SER A 74 -15.35 4.80 -3.04
CA SER A 74 -16.05 3.67 -3.66
C SER A 74 -16.31 3.87 -5.16
N SER A 75 -16.51 5.11 -5.60
CA SER A 75 -16.72 5.45 -7.01
C SER A 75 -15.50 5.10 -7.87
N ILE A 76 -14.31 5.42 -7.39
CA ILE A 76 -13.04 5.10 -8.07
C ILE A 76 -12.88 3.58 -8.22
N VAL A 77 -13.11 2.85 -7.14
CA VAL A 77 -12.97 1.38 -7.14
C VAL A 77 -13.99 0.74 -8.07
N LYS A 78 -15.26 1.17 -8.01
CA LYS A 78 -16.32 0.67 -8.89
C LYS A 78 -16.06 0.97 -10.36
N SER A 79 -15.46 2.12 -10.69
CA SER A 79 -15.12 2.47 -12.07
C SER A 79 -14.13 1.49 -12.71
N ASN A 80 -13.30 0.83 -11.91
CA ASN A 80 -12.29 -0.11 -12.39
C ASN A 80 -12.78 -1.57 -12.49
N VAL A 81 -14.05 -1.84 -12.18
CA VAL A 81 -14.63 -3.19 -12.30
C VAL A 81 -14.84 -3.61 -13.76
N PRO A 82 -15.50 -2.81 -14.63
CA PRO A 82 -15.82 -3.25 -15.99
C PRO A 82 -14.60 -3.26 -16.90
N GLY A 83 -14.69 -4.11 -17.92
CA GLY A 83 -13.70 -4.18 -19.00
C GLY A 83 -12.34 -4.77 -18.59
N ARG A 84 -11.45 -4.85 -19.56
CA ARG A 84 -10.10 -5.41 -19.38
C ARG A 84 -9.08 -4.37 -18.92
N LEU A 85 -9.15 -3.17 -19.48
CA LEU A 85 -8.22 -2.08 -19.18
C LEU A 85 -8.63 -1.31 -17.92
N SER A 86 -7.68 -0.67 -17.28
CA SER A 86 -7.94 0.19 -16.12
C SER A 86 -8.76 1.43 -16.51
N SER A 87 -9.64 1.85 -15.62
CA SER A 87 -10.41 3.09 -15.82
C SER A 87 -9.50 4.32 -15.63
N GLU A 88 -9.88 5.45 -16.24
CA GLU A 88 -9.19 6.72 -16.05
C GLU A 88 -9.17 7.15 -14.59
N ALA A 89 -10.30 6.99 -13.88
CA ALA A 89 -10.37 7.36 -12.46
C ALA A 89 -9.40 6.53 -11.61
N TRP A 90 -9.22 5.24 -11.91
CA TRP A 90 -8.27 4.38 -11.22
C TRP A 90 -6.82 4.77 -11.53
N GLY A 91 -6.48 5.03 -12.80
CA GLY A 91 -5.16 5.49 -13.21
C GLY A 91 -4.80 6.85 -12.62
N ARG A 92 -5.74 7.79 -12.60
CA ARG A 92 -5.57 9.10 -11.97
C ARG A 92 -5.36 8.96 -10.45
N ALA A 93 -6.16 8.14 -9.79
CA ALA A 93 -6.00 7.86 -8.36
C ALA A 93 -4.64 7.26 -8.03
N TYR A 94 -4.10 6.41 -8.90
CA TYR A 94 -2.73 5.89 -8.76
C TYR A 94 -1.69 7.02 -8.79
N ILE A 95 -1.73 7.89 -9.80
CA ILE A 95 -0.76 8.98 -9.98
C ILE A 95 -0.87 9.99 -8.81
N GLU A 96 -2.07 10.48 -8.54
CA GLU A 96 -2.29 11.50 -7.51
C GLU A 96 -1.95 10.96 -6.11
N THR A 97 -2.21 9.67 -5.83
CA THR A 97 -1.86 9.10 -4.53
C THR A 97 -0.36 8.87 -4.39
N ASN A 98 0.37 8.58 -5.46
CA ASN A 98 1.84 8.53 -5.40
C ASN A 98 2.43 9.90 -5.06
N THR A 99 1.91 10.96 -5.66
CA THR A 99 2.27 12.35 -5.33
C THR A 99 1.93 12.66 -3.88
N LEU A 100 0.71 12.34 -3.45
CA LEU A 100 0.24 12.56 -2.08
C LEU A 100 1.12 11.84 -1.05
N ILE A 101 1.53 10.59 -1.28
CA ILE A 101 2.44 9.85 -0.39
C ILE A 101 3.78 10.58 -0.23
N GLY A 102 4.37 11.01 -1.34
CA GLY A 102 5.62 11.79 -1.30
C GLY A 102 5.48 13.08 -0.50
N GLU A 103 4.38 13.82 -0.72
CA GLU A 103 4.13 15.08 -0.02
C GLU A 103 3.79 14.86 1.48
N ILE A 104 3.01 13.82 1.84
CA ILE A 104 2.78 13.45 3.24
C ILE A 104 4.12 13.15 3.93
N ASN A 105 4.98 12.34 3.31
CA ASN A 105 6.26 11.96 3.89
C ASN A 105 7.17 13.18 4.08
N ALA A 106 7.24 14.08 3.08
CA ALA A 106 8.00 15.32 3.18
C ALA A 106 7.44 16.26 4.28
N HIS A 107 6.12 16.37 4.39
CA HIS A 107 5.47 17.17 5.42
C HIS A 107 5.75 16.60 6.81
N MET A 108 5.51 15.31 7.02
CA MET A 108 5.75 14.64 8.29
C MET A 108 7.23 14.70 8.72
N ALA A 109 8.18 14.59 7.78
CA ALA A 109 9.59 14.74 8.09
C ALA A 109 9.90 16.14 8.66
N ARG A 110 9.32 17.20 8.08
CA ARG A 110 9.45 18.58 8.61
C ARG A 110 8.80 18.74 9.98
N GLU A 111 7.60 18.20 10.14
CA GLU A 111 6.84 18.27 11.40
C GLU A 111 7.53 17.51 12.54
N LEU A 112 8.14 16.36 12.24
CA LEU A 112 8.96 15.60 13.19
C LEU A 112 10.22 16.40 13.57
N ALA A 113 10.91 16.98 12.56
CA ALA A 113 12.10 17.80 12.79
C ALA A 113 11.81 19.02 13.68
N ALA A 114 10.66 19.68 13.48
CA ALA A 114 10.23 20.78 14.36
C ALA A 114 10.02 20.37 15.82
N LYS A 115 9.85 19.06 16.08
CA LYS A 115 9.74 18.47 17.43
C LYS A 115 11.04 17.82 17.92
N GLY A 116 12.14 17.94 17.16
CA GLY A 116 13.44 17.39 17.50
C GLY A 116 13.67 15.94 17.11
N PHE A 117 12.81 15.36 16.26
CA PHE A 117 12.91 14.00 15.75
C PHE A 117 13.28 13.95 14.28
N LYS A 118 13.94 12.89 13.86
CA LYS A 118 14.21 12.58 12.45
C LYS A 118 13.01 11.85 11.83
N GLY A 119 12.76 12.08 10.55
CA GLY A 119 11.77 11.37 9.75
C GLY A 119 12.24 11.23 8.30
N THR A 120 12.02 10.07 7.68
CA THR A 120 12.37 9.85 6.28
C THR A 120 11.37 10.51 5.33
N ASN A 121 11.87 11.06 4.22
CA ASN A 121 11.04 11.45 3.08
C ASN A 121 11.12 10.35 1.99
N MET A 122 10.45 9.22 2.23
CA MET A 122 10.46 8.06 1.35
C MET A 122 9.46 8.24 0.21
N PRO A 123 9.83 7.98 -1.06
CA PRO A 123 8.88 7.99 -2.17
C PRO A 123 7.91 6.81 -2.10
N ALA A 124 6.82 6.86 -2.86
CA ALA A 124 5.85 5.76 -2.97
C ALA A 124 6.46 4.45 -3.51
N THR A 125 7.58 4.55 -4.23
CA THR A 125 8.41 3.42 -4.66
C THR A 125 9.89 3.81 -4.51
N HIS A 126 10.65 2.97 -3.81
CA HIS A 126 12.06 3.20 -3.51
C HIS A 126 12.94 2.17 -4.21
N ASN A 127 13.89 2.62 -5.05
CA ASN A 127 14.86 1.78 -5.76
C ASN A 127 14.20 0.55 -6.43
N PHE A 128 13.33 0.81 -7.42
CA PHE A 128 12.65 -0.25 -8.15
C PHE A 128 13.58 -0.87 -9.20
N ASP A 129 13.74 -2.19 -9.11
CA ASP A 129 14.46 -3.02 -10.09
C ASP A 129 13.44 -3.53 -11.12
N GLU A 130 13.56 -3.07 -12.37
CA GLU A 130 12.62 -3.40 -13.44
C GLU A 130 12.77 -4.83 -13.98
N GLU A 131 13.94 -5.48 -13.79
CA GLU A 131 14.13 -6.87 -14.20
C GLU A 131 13.53 -7.85 -13.18
N ARG A 132 13.78 -7.63 -11.90
CA ARG A 132 13.27 -8.46 -10.81
C ARG A 132 11.88 -8.04 -10.35
N LEU A 133 11.42 -6.85 -10.74
CA LEU A 133 10.16 -6.23 -10.32
C LEU A 133 10.04 -6.14 -8.79
N MET A 134 11.11 -5.70 -8.15
CA MET A 134 11.27 -5.59 -6.70
C MET A 134 11.73 -4.20 -6.32
N SER A 135 11.40 -3.79 -5.12
CA SER A 135 11.85 -2.55 -4.50
C SER A 135 12.62 -2.85 -3.23
N ASP A 136 13.61 -2.02 -2.89
CA ASP A 136 14.39 -2.17 -1.66
C ASP A 136 13.61 -1.76 -0.40
N TRP A 137 12.40 -1.24 -0.55
CA TRP A 137 11.50 -0.94 0.56
C TRP A 137 10.05 -1.20 0.17
N SER A 138 9.47 -2.23 0.76
CA SER A 138 8.07 -2.62 0.48
C SER A 138 7.12 -2.05 1.53
N HIS A 139 6.50 -0.91 1.24
CA HIS A 139 5.50 -0.29 2.12
C HIS A 139 4.41 -1.28 2.59
N ARG A 140 3.99 -2.23 1.74
CA ARG A 140 2.98 -3.25 2.10
C ARG A 140 3.46 -4.21 3.17
N HIS A 141 4.71 -4.69 3.09
CA HIS A 141 5.29 -5.59 4.09
C HIS A 141 5.56 -4.85 5.39
N VAL A 142 6.03 -3.61 5.29
CA VAL A 142 6.22 -2.73 6.45
C VAL A 142 4.89 -2.47 7.16
N ALA A 143 3.82 -2.21 6.42
CA ALA A 143 2.48 -2.04 6.97
C ALA A 143 1.91 -3.32 7.59
N TYR A 144 2.26 -4.50 7.06
CA TYR A 144 1.96 -5.78 7.70
C TYR A 144 2.69 -5.91 9.05
N ALA A 145 3.99 -5.59 9.11
CA ALA A 145 4.73 -5.58 10.37
C ALA A 145 4.11 -4.62 11.41
N ALA A 146 3.63 -3.47 10.95
CA ALA A 146 2.95 -2.48 11.79
C ALA A 146 1.52 -2.86 12.21
N GLY A 147 1.00 -4.02 11.79
CA GLY A 147 -0.34 -4.47 12.19
C GLY A 147 -1.50 -3.82 11.42
N LEU A 148 -1.23 -3.14 10.30
CA LEU A 148 -2.26 -2.44 9.53
C LEU A 148 -3.24 -3.38 8.81
N GLY A 149 -2.85 -4.64 8.58
CA GLY A 149 -3.69 -5.64 7.93
C GLY A 149 -2.96 -6.95 7.67
N THR A 150 -3.58 -7.84 6.89
CA THR A 150 -3.04 -9.14 6.46
C THR A 150 -3.00 -9.24 4.94
N PHE A 151 -2.10 -10.07 4.39
CA PHE A 151 -1.98 -10.23 2.94
C PHE A 151 -3.08 -11.11 2.35
N GLY A 152 -3.79 -10.59 1.35
CA GLY A 152 -4.72 -11.37 0.55
C GLY A 152 -4.04 -12.33 -0.42
N LEU A 153 -4.83 -13.23 -1.02
CA LEU A 153 -4.40 -14.09 -2.13
C LEU A 153 -3.90 -13.26 -3.33
N ASN A 154 -4.44 -12.06 -3.52
CA ASN A 154 -4.04 -11.10 -4.55
C ASN A 154 -2.74 -10.32 -4.22
N ASN A 155 -2.00 -10.70 -3.19
CA ASN A 155 -0.79 -10.02 -2.71
C ASN A 155 -1.01 -8.55 -2.28
N MET A 156 -2.26 -8.14 -2.04
CA MET A 156 -2.56 -6.83 -1.47
C MET A 156 -2.75 -6.93 0.04
N LEU A 157 -2.40 -5.85 0.75
CA LEU A 157 -2.68 -5.75 2.17
C LEU A 157 -4.17 -5.45 2.36
N ILE A 158 -4.88 -6.33 3.07
CA ILE A 158 -6.28 -6.14 3.42
C ILE A 158 -6.34 -5.54 4.82
N THR A 159 -6.71 -4.27 4.89
CA THR A 159 -6.91 -3.50 6.12
C THR A 159 -8.37 -3.61 6.58
N GLU A 160 -8.74 -2.99 7.69
CA GLU A 160 -10.15 -2.86 8.11
C GLU A 160 -11.00 -2.07 7.10
N ALA A 161 -10.36 -1.17 6.33
CA ALA A 161 -11.01 -0.44 5.22
C ALA A 161 -10.94 -1.18 3.88
N GLY A 162 -10.47 -2.43 3.88
CA GLY A 162 -10.25 -3.25 2.69
C GLY A 162 -8.87 -3.06 2.08
N CYS A 163 -8.72 -3.46 0.80
CA CYS A 163 -7.42 -3.41 0.10
C CYS A 163 -7.36 -2.41 -1.06
N ALA A 164 -8.46 -1.70 -1.35
CA ALA A 164 -8.50 -0.74 -2.45
C ALA A 164 -7.97 0.63 -2.01
N GLY A 165 -6.67 0.84 -2.17
CA GLY A 165 -5.95 2.04 -1.79
C GLY A 165 -4.45 1.87 -1.94
N ARG A 166 -3.68 2.77 -1.33
CA ARG A 166 -2.21 2.71 -1.35
C ARG A 166 -1.63 2.90 0.05
N VAL A 167 -0.43 2.41 0.22
CA VAL A 167 0.31 2.42 1.49
C VAL A 167 1.51 3.32 1.38
N GLY A 168 1.74 4.16 2.40
CA GLY A 168 2.98 4.89 2.62
C GLY A 168 3.59 4.56 3.97
N SER A 169 4.86 4.90 4.17
CA SER A 169 5.55 4.73 5.44
C SER A 169 6.67 5.73 5.65
N ILE A 170 7.02 5.97 6.92
CA ILE A 170 8.03 6.91 7.38
C ILE A 170 8.81 6.22 8.49
N VAL A 171 10.13 6.15 8.38
CA VAL A 171 11.01 5.72 9.46
C VAL A 171 11.35 6.92 10.33
N THR A 172 11.38 6.75 11.66
CA THR A 172 11.66 7.83 12.62
C THR A 172 12.43 7.30 13.83
N ASP A 173 13.21 8.17 14.47
CA ASP A 173 13.83 7.94 15.78
C ASP A 173 12.88 8.23 16.97
N LEU A 174 11.66 8.73 16.69
CA LEU A 174 10.61 8.87 17.68
C LEU A 174 10.10 7.49 18.11
N ALA A 175 10.26 7.14 19.38
CA ALA A 175 9.71 5.92 19.94
C ALA A 175 8.18 6.01 20.08
N LEU A 176 7.48 5.08 19.47
CA LEU A 176 6.03 4.95 19.47
C LEU A 176 5.65 3.53 19.86
N GLU A 177 4.63 3.38 20.69
CA GLU A 177 4.10 2.05 21.03
C GLU A 177 3.60 1.35 19.76
N PRO A 178 4.06 0.13 19.43
CA PRO A 178 3.63 -0.58 18.26
C PRO A 178 2.12 -0.87 18.24
N THR A 179 1.52 -0.90 17.07
CA THR A 179 0.13 -1.35 16.92
C THR A 179 0.10 -2.88 16.94
N PRO A 180 -0.75 -3.52 17.75
CA PRO A 180 -0.90 -4.96 17.73
C PRO A 180 -1.28 -5.49 16.33
N ARG A 181 -0.62 -6.55 15.89
CA ARG A 181 -1.00 -7.22 14.64
C ARG A 181 -2.34 -7.94 14.80
N PRO A 182 -3.20 -7.93 13.77
CA PRO A 182 -4.47 -8.64 13.86
C PRO A 182 -4.26 -10.16 13.96
N ASP A 183 -4.98 -10.79 14.89
CA ASP A 183 -4.97 -12.24 15.07
C ASP A 183 -5.78 -13.00 14.00
N LEU A 184 -6.64 -12.28 13.26
CA LEU A 184 -7.52 -12.86 12.25
C LEU A 184 -6.97 -12.66 10.84
N GLU A 185 -6.99 -13.73 10.05
CA GLU A 185 -6.73 -13.65 8.62
C GLU A 185 -7.92 -12.96 7.91
N ARG A 186 -7.66 -11.81 7.26
CA ARG A 186 -8.70 -11.01 6.60
C ARG A 186 -9.06 -11.52 5.21
N CYS A 187 -8.22 -12.34 4.60
CA CYS A 187 -8.52 -12.98 3.33
C CYS A 187 -9.41 -14.19 3.53
N ILE A 188 -10.66 -14.14 3.03
CA ILE A 188 -11.63 -15.22 3.13
C ILE A 188 -11.03 -16.54 2.63
N TYR A 189 -10.36 -16.56 1.47
CA TYR A 189 -9.71 -17.75 0.94
C TYR A 189 -8.69 -18.36 1.90
N LYS A 190 -7.81 -17.54 2.48
CA LYS A 190 -6.77 -18.03 3.40
C LYS A 190 -7.36 -18.49 4.73
N ALA A 191 -8.32 -17.76 5.29
CA ALA A 191 -9.01 -18.11 6.50
C ALA A 191 -9.78 -19.44 6.37
N ASP A 192 -10.47 -19.63 5.24
CA ASP A 192 -11.23 -20.84 4.96
C ASP A 192 -10.34 -22.03 4.61
N ARG A 193 -9.25 -21.78 3.85
CA ARG A 193 -8.26 -22.84 3.55
C ARG A 193 -7.63 -23.43 4.82
N ALA A 194 -7.37 -22.60 5.82
CA ALA A 194 -6.89 -23.07 7.13
C ALA A 194 -7.88 -24.02 7.81
N ARG A 195 -9.17 -23.98 7.44
CA ARG A 195 -10.24 -24.86 7.90
C ARG A 195 -10.59 -25.99 6.91
N GLY A 196 -9.82 -26.12 5.82
CA GLY A 196 -10.06 -27.12 4.77
C GLY A 196 -11.22 -26.77 3.81
N VAL A 197 -11.67 -25.51 3.77
CA VAL A 197 -12.75 -25.01 2.92
C VAL A 197 -12.20 -24.11 1.81
N PHE A 198 -12.77 -24.21 0.61
CA PHE A 198 -12.42 -23.36 -0.54
C PHE A 198 -13.64 -22.51 -0.92
N SER A 199 -13.73 -21.31 -0.39
CA SER A 199 -14.94 -20.47 -0.52
C SER A 199 -14.77 -19.21 -1.35
N CYS A 200 -13.54 -18.74 -1.58
CA CYS A 200 -13.27 -17.52 -2.34
C CYS A 200 -12.08 -17.72 -3.28
N GLY A 201 -12.14 -17.09 -4.43
CA GLY A 201 -11.11 -17.06 -5.49
C GLY A 201 -11.39 -15.92 -6.46
N ALA A 202 -12.25 -14.97 -6.03
CA ALA A 202 -12.72 -13.88 -6.88
C ALA A 202 -11.60 -13.10 -7.54
N CYS A 203 -10.49 -12.84 -6.82
CA CYS A 203 -9.34 -12.12 -7.35
C CYS A 203 -8.58 -12.90 -8.44
N VAL A 204 -8.54 -14.24 -8.33
CA VAL A 204 -7.96 -15.12 -9.37
C VAL A 204 -8.82 -15.05 -10.64
N SER A 205 -10.14 -15.20 -10.48
CA SER A 205 -11.09 -15.13 -11.61
C SER A 205 -11.13 -13.75 -12.28
N ALA A 206 -10.85 -12.68 -11.53
CA ALA A 206 -10.82 -11.32 -12.04
C ALA A 206 -9.47 -10.91 -12.66
N CYS A 207 -8.45 -11.77 -12.62
CA CYS A 207 -7.15 -11.45 -13.19
C CYS A 207 -7.21 -11.50 -14.72
N VAL A 208 -7.28 -10.33 -15.36
CA VAL A 208 -7.49 -10.18 -16.82
C VAL A 208 -6.28 -10.56 -17.66
N HIS A 209 -5.15 -10.89 -17.05
CA HIS A 209 -3.90 -11.26 -17.74
C HIS A 209 -3.34 -12.61 -17.28
N ASN A 210 -4.14 -13.40 -16.56
CA ASN A 210 -3.75 -14.73 -16.04
C ASN A 210 -2.40 -14.73 -15.31
N ALA A 211 -2.21 -13.72 -14.44
CA ALA A 211 -0.99 -13.56 -13.63
C ALA A 211 -1.16 -14.06 -12.21
N LEU A 212 -2.40 -14.20 -11.72
CA LEU A 212 -2.72 -14.61 -10.37
C LEU A 212 -3.39 -15.98 -10.37
N PHE A 213 -2.82 -16.91 -9.61
CA PHE A 213 -3.31 -18.28 -9.42
C PHE A 213 -3.53 -18.57 -7.93
N PHE A 214 -4.10 -19.72 -7.61
CA PHE A 214 -4.32 -20.12 -6.22
C PHE A 214 -3.03 -20.51 -5.47
N ASP A 215 -2.01 -20.93 -6.20
CA ASP A 215 -0.76 -21.49 -5.70
C ASP A 215 0.48 -20.61 -6.02
N HIS A 216 0.38 -19.72 -7.00
CA HIS A 216 1.48 -18.85 -7.39
C HIS A 216 1.00 -17.50 -7.97
N PHE A 217 1.95 -16.59 -8.13
CA PHE A 217 1.76 -15.28 -8.75
C PHE A 217 2.91 -14.98 -9.72
N ASP A 218 2.54 -14.79 -10.99
CA ASP A 218 3.47 -14.37 -12.05
C ASP A 218 3.53 -12.82 -12.08
N ARG A 219 4.57 -12.27 -11.46
CA ARG A 219 4.74 -10.82 -11.37
C ARG A 219 5.05 -10.17 -12.72
N HIS A 220 5.74 -10.89 -13.65
CA HIS A 220 6.07 -10.36 -14.97
C HIS A 220 4.79 -10.20 -15.80
N ARG A 221 3.94 -11.22 -15.87
CA ARG A 221 2.63 -11.10 -16.51
C ARG A 221 1.76 -10.00 -15.91
N CYS A 222 1.78 -9.86 -14.58
CA CYS A 222 1.06 -8.77 -13.93
C CYS A 222 1.61 -7.40 -14.36
N TYR A 223 2.92 -7.26 -14.46
CA TYR A 223 3.57 -6.01 -14.88
C TYR A 223 3.32 -5.68 -16.35
N GLU A 224 3.31 -6.68 -17.26
CA GLU A 224 2.91 -6.50 -18.66
C GLU A 224 1.53 -5.82 -18.77
N MET A 225 0.56 -6.25 -17.94
CA MET A 225 -0.76 -5.62 -17.90
C MET A 225 -0.71 -4.19 -17.35
N CYS A 226 0.16 -3.91 -16.39
CA CYS A 226 0.38 -2.56 -15.88
C CYS A 226 0.96 -1.65 -16.98
N LEU A 227 1.93 -2.14 -17.77
CA LEU A 227 2.52 -1.39 -18.88
C LEU A 227 1.51 -1.16 -20.02
N GLU A 228 0.64 -2.14 -20.33
CA GLU A 228 -0.44 -1.95 -21.29
C GLU A 228 -1.39 -0.83 -20.85
N ASN A 229 -1.75 -0.79 -19.54
CA ASN A 229 -2.56 0.29 -18.97
C ASN A 229 -1.82 1.64 -19.00
N ALA A 230 -0.52 1.68 -18.73
CA ALA A 230 0.28 2.90 -18.85
C ALA A 230 0.23 3.46 -20.28
N GLY A 231 0.30 2.59 -21.29
CA GLY A 231 0.13 2.99 -22.70
C GLY A 231 -1.27 3.52 -22.98
N HIS A 232 -2.31 2.85 -22.48
CA HIS A 232 -3.72 3.28 -22.62
C HIS A 232 -3.99 4.62 -21.94
N LEU A 233 -3.44 4.84 -20.76
CA LEU A 233 -3.67 6.02 -19.92
C LEU A 233 -2.56 7.08 -20.04
N LYS A 234 -1.71 7.02 -21.08
CA LYS A 234 -0.55 7.91 -21.27
C LYS A 234 -0.87 9.40 -21.18
N HIS A 235 -2.10 9.79 -21.52
CA HIS A 235 -2.57 11.18 -21.44
C HIS A 235 -2.73 11.69 -20.00
N LEU A 236 -2.77 10.80 -19.00
CA LEU A 236 -2.80 11.14 -17.58
C LEU A 236 -1.40 11.26 -16.97
N GLY A 237 -0.36 10.73 -17.62
CA GLY A 237 0.99 10.52 -17.10
C GLY A 237 1.32 9.04 -16.95
N LEU A 238 2.29 8.69 -16.09
CA LEU A 238 2.69 7.31 -15.85
C LEU A 238 1.70 6.59 -14.92
N ALA A 239 0.78 5.84 -15.51
CA ALA A 239 -0.25 5.04 -14.82
C ALA A 239 -0.02 3.53 -15.03
N ASP A 240 1.14 3.02 -14.59
CA ASP A 240 1.52 1.60 -14.64
C ASP A 240 0.78 0.79 -13.57
N VAL A 241 -0.53 0.71 -13.70
CA VAL A 241 -1.43 0.10 -12.71
C VAL A 241 -2.52 -0.72 -13.40
N CYS A 242 -2.98 -1.81 -12.75
CA CYS A 242 -4.10 -2.61 -13.21
C CYS A 242 -5.28 -2.60 -12.21
N GLY A 243 -5.13 -3.20 -11.03
CA GLY A 243 -6.14 -3.20 -9.96
C GLY A 243 -7.37 -4.08 -10.22
N LYS A 244 -7.41 -4.91 -11.29
CA LYS A 244 -8.57 -5.78 -11.58
C LYS A 244 -8.81 -6.86 -10.50
N CYS A 245 -7.74 -7.38 -9.91
CA CYS A 245 -7.81 -8.31 -8.78
C CYS A 245 -8.13 -7.64 -7.42
N VAL A 246 -8.37 -6.32 -7.42
CA VAL A 246 -8.73 -5.50 -6.24
C VAL A 246 -10.15 -4.97 -6.39
N ALA A 247 -10.45 -4.35 -7.54
CA ALA A 247 -11.74 -3.74 -7.80
C ALA A 247 -12.86 -4.80 -7.87
N GLY A 248 -13.96 -4.57 -7.18
CA GLY A 248 -15.10 -5.49 -7.14
C GLY A 248 -14.91 -6.75 -6.28
N MET A 249 -13.77 -6.89 -5.61
CA MET A 249 -13.54 -8.03 -4.71
C MET A 249 -14.26 -7.85 -3.37
N PRO A 250 -14.65 -8.94 -2.69
CA PRO A 250 -15.25 -8.86 -1.35
C PRO A 250 -14.38 -8.09 -0.35
N CYS A 251 -13.06 -8.21 -0.47
CA CYS A 251 -12.08 -7.53 0.37
C CYS A 251 -11.69 -6.12 -0.12
N ALA A 252 -12.37 -5.55 -1.15
CA ALA A 252 -12.03 -4.22 -1.65
C ALA A 252 -12.26 -3.11 -0.62
N PHE A 253 -13.35 -3.21 0.19
CA PHE A 253 -13.81 -2.18 1.12
C PHE A 253 -13.89 -2.61 2.58
N LYS A 254 -13.71 -3.87 2.86
CA LYS A 254 -13.75 -4.47 4.22
C LYS A 254 -12.71 -5.56 4.32
N GLY A 255 -12.09 -5.64 5.47
CA GLY A 255 -11.18 -6.69 5.85
C GLY A 255 -11.63 -7.43 7.09
#